data_533692cecc882de1ab213c0588f0109b
#
_entry.id   533692cecc882de1ab213c0588f0109b
#
_cell.length_a   1.000
_cell.length_b   1.000
_cell.length_c   1.000
_cell.angle_alpha   90.00
_cell.angle_beta   90.00
_cell.angle_gamma   90.00
#
_symmetry.space_group_name_H-M   'P 1'
#
loop_
_entity.id
_entity.type
_entity.pdbx_description
1 polymer ?
#
loop_
_entity_poly.entity_id
_entity_poly.type
_entity_poly.pdbx_seq_one_letter_code
_entity_poly.pdbx_strand_id
1 'polypeptide(L)'
;MSAVLADEALDRIFRTARSYNGYTDRPVTEDQLHAIWELMKWGPTSANQLPARLVWCVSDAAKDKLAACTSAQNQPKIRNAPVSVIVAMDVEFHEHLPELFPHTDAKAWFDGNTELREASAFRNSSLQGAYFIIAARALGLDTGPMSGFDQGAVDKAFFAGQPGVRTNFISTLGYGDPASIHDRLPRPAFEKFNTIA
;
A
#
# COMPACT_ATOMS: atom_id res chain seq x y z
N MET A 1 29.23 4.64 -11.49
CA MET A 1 28.20 5.69 -11.56
C MET A 1 26.85 5.01 -11.64
N SER A 2 25.90 5.33 -10.78
CA SER A 2 24.52 4.84 -10.90
C SER A 2 23.89 5.45 -12.14
N ALA A 3 23.37 4.64 -13.05
CA ALA A 3 22.66 5.10 -14.24
C ALA A 3 21.25 5.62 -13.84
N VAL A 4 20.83 6.71 -14.48
CA VAL A 4 19.43 7.16 -14.41
C VAL A 4 18.57 6.13 -15.13
N LEU A 5 17.34 5.87 -14.62
CA LEU A 5 16.38 5.01 -15.30
C LEU A 5 16.03 5.58 -16.69
N ALA A 6 15.80 4.70 -17.65
CA ALA A 6 15.31 5.07 -18.97
C ALA A 6 13.96 5.79 -18.86
N ASP A 7 13.66 6.66 -19.83
CA ASP A 7 12.43 7.47 -19.83
C ASP A 7 11.16 6.61 -19.80
N GLU A 8 11.15 5.47 -20.50
CA GLU A 8 10.03 4.54 -20.49
C GLU A 8 9.74 3.99 -19.09
N ALA A 9 10.78 3.73 -18.29
CA ALA A 9 10.62 3.29 -16.90
C ALA A 9 10.07 4.42 -16.02
N LEU A 10 10.58 5.66 -16.20
CA LEU A 10 10.10 6.84 -15.49
C LEU A 10 8.65 7.17 -15.86
N ASP A 11 8.28 7.00 -17.13
CA ASP A 11 6.91 7.17 -17.59
C ASP A 11 6.00 6.13 -16.95
N ARG A 12 6.35 4.85 -17.03
CA ARG A 12 5.55 3.76 -16.45
C ARG A 12 5.34 3.92 -14.95
N ILE A 13 6.37 4.29 -14.21
CA ILE A 13 6.30 4.39 -12.74
C ILE A 13 5.62 5.68 -12.29
N PHE A 14 5.86 6.81 -12.98
CA PHE A 14 5.48 8.14 -12.50
C PHE A 14 4.64 8.95 -13.48
N ARG A 15 5.19 9.31 -14.69
CA ARG A 15 4.64 10.38 -15.51
C ARG A 15 3.32 10.01 -16.19
N THR A 16 3.19 8.76 -16.69
CA THR A 16 1.96 8.27 -17.32
C THR A 16 1.11 7.43 -16.40
N ALA A 17 1.64 7.03 -15.22
CA ALA A 17 0.91 6.23 -14.25
C ALA A 17 -0.38 6.91 -13.77
N ARG A 18 -1.43 6.09 -13.54
CA ARG A 18 -2.76 6.54 -13.11
C ARG A 18 -3.26 5.69 -11.94
N SER A 19 -4.23 6.24 -11.20
CA SER A 19 -5.09 5.46 -10.30
C SER A 19 -6.32 5.03 -11.07
N TYR A 20 -6.62 3.73 -11.06
CA TYR A 20 -7.69 3.16 -11.86
C TYR A 20 -8.95 2.89 -11.01
N ASN A 21 -10.12 3.03 -11.63
CA ASN A 21 -11.41 2.70 -11.05
C ASN A 21 -11.98 1.38 -11.57
N GLY A 22 -11.45 0.87 -12.68
CA GLY A 22 -11.81 -0.39 -13.32
C GLY A 22 -10.58 -1.06 -13.94
N TYR A 23 -10.71 -2.33 -14.22
CA TYR A 23 -9.65 -3.21 -14.70
C TYR A 23 -10.16 -4.10 -15.82
N THR A 24 -9.25 -4.60 -16.64
CA THR A 24 -9.54 -5.65 -17.63
C THR A 24 -9.74 -6.99 -16.91
N ASP A 25 -10.27 -7.98 -17.63
CA ASP A 25 -10.48 -9.34 -17.12
C ASP A 25 -9.18 -10.15 -16.99
N ARG A 26 -8.04 -9.56 -17.32
CA ARG A 26 -6.74 -10.25 -17.20
C ARG A 26 -6.44 -10.54 -15.74
N PRO A 27 -6.23 -11.82 -15.36
CA PRO A 27 -5.98 -12.19 -13.98
C PRO A 27 -4.62 -11.68 -13.49
N VAL A 28 -4.53 -11.45 -12.19
CA VAL A 28 -3.27 -11.27 -11.47
C VAL A 28 -2.91 -12.59 -10.79
N THR A 29 -1.70 -13.08 -11.03
CA THR A 29 -1.23 -14.37 -10.50
C THR A 29 -0.62 -14.21 -9.11
N GLU A 30 -0.58 -15.32 -8.35
CA GLU A 30 0.09 -15.35 -7.04
C GLU A 30 1.57 -14.99 -7.15
N ASP A 31 2.26 -15.46 -8.19
CA ASP A 31 3.66 -15.10 -8.46
C ASP A 31 3.86 -13.58 -8.61
N GLN A 32 2.89 -12.89 -9.19
CA GLN A 32 2.95 -11.42 -9.29
C GLN A 32 2.78 -10.74 -7.92
N LEU A 33 1.95 -11.29 -7.03
CA LEU A 33 1.81 -10.78 -5.66
C LEU A 33 3.12 -10.97 -4.90
N HIS A 34 3.75 -12.12 -5.02
CA HIS A 34 5.09 -12.37 -4.46
C HIS A 34 6.14 -11.43 -5.05
N ALA A 35 6.14 -11.22 -6.37
CA ALA A 35 7.08 -10.30 -7.02
C ALA A 35 6.90 -8.84 -6.55
N ILE A 36 5.66 -8.40 -6.29
CA ILE A 36 5.41 -7.08 -5.69
C ILE A 36 6.07 -6.99 -4.31
N TRP A 37 5.88 -8.03 -3.46
CA TRP A 37 6.49 -8.07 -2.14
C TRP A 37 8.02 -8.02 -2.20
N GLU A 38 8.63 -8.80 -3.10
CA GLU A 38 10.08 -8.85 -3.28
C GLU A 38 10.70 -7.49 -3.66
N LEU A 39 9.95 -6.62 -4.30
CA LEU A 39 10.37 -5.26 -4.61
C LEU A 39 10.03 -4.27 -3.47
N MET A 40 8.80 -4.31 -2.95
CA MET A 40 8.36 -3.32 -1.96
C MET A 40 9.06 -3.44 -0.61
N LYS A 41 9.51 -4.64 -0.23
CA LYS A 41 10.23 -4.87 1.03
C LYS A 41 11.55 -4.11 1.16
N TRP A 42 12.11 -3.64 0.04
CA TRP A 42 13.33 -2.83 0.01
C TRP A 42 13.08 -1.33 0.26
N GLY A 43 11.82 -0.92 0.37
CA GLY A 43 11.49 0.45 0.75
C GLY A 43 12.00 0.78 2.16
N PRO A 44 12.68 1.93 2.35
CA PRO A 44 13.26 2.26 3.65
C PRO A 44 12.16 2.55 4.68
N THR A 45 12.41 2.06 5.91
CA THR A 45 11.61 2.40 7.08
C THR A 45 12.54 2.77 8.24
N SER A 46 12.06 3.60 9.17
CA SER A 46 12.83 3.98 10.36
C SER A 46 13.24 2.72 11.15
N ALA A 47 14.52 2.60 11.51
CA ALA A 47 15.07 1.43 12.19
C ALA A 47 14.70 0.10 11.51
N ASN A 48 14.53 0.08 10.20
CA ASN A 48 14.13 -1.10 9.43
C ASN A 48 12.89 -1.83 10.00
N GLN A 49 11.92 -1.08 10.55
CA GLN A 49 10.82 -1.62 11.35
C GLN A 49 9.75 -2.38 10.57
N LEU A 50 9.64 -2.15 9.25
CA LEU A 50 8.72 -2.86 8.33
C LEU A 50 7.32 -3.11 8.93
N PRO A 51 6.57 -2.08 9.36
CA PRO A 51 5.31 -2.27 10.07
C PRO A 51 4.14 -2.68 9.16
N ALA A 52 4.26 -2.62 7.84
CA ALA A 52 3.16 -2.96 6.96
C ALA A 52 2.78 -4.44 7.07
N ARG A 53 1.45 -4.69 7.07
CA ARG A 53 0.84 -6.01 6.93
C ARG A 53 -0.11 -5.94 5.75
N LEU A 54 0.02 -6.85 4.79
CA LEU A 54 -0.81 -6.86 3.59
C LEU A 54 -1.75 -8.05 3.60
N VAL A 55 -3.01 -7.79 3.20
CA VAL A 55 -3.98 -8.86 2.89
C VAL A 55 -4.37 -8.72 1.43
N TRP A 56 -4.15 -9.78 0.66
CA TRP A 56 -4.51 -9.87 -0.74
C TRP A 56 -5.86 -10.57 -0.87
N CYS A 57 -6.91 -9.80 -1.16
CA CYS A 57 -8.27 -10.31 -1.37
C CYS A 57 -8.40 -10.74 -2.84
N VAL A 58 -8.13 -12.02 -3.10
CA VAL A 58 -8.19 -12.63 -4.45
C VAL A 58 -9.54 -13.27 -4.70
N SER A 59 -10.10 -13.99 -3.71
CA SER A 59 -11.39 -14.65 -3.88
C SER A 59 -12.55 -13.66 -3.81
N ASP A 60 -13.65 -13.97 -4.51
CA ASP A 60 -14.86 -13.15 -4.49
C ASP A 60 -15.39 -12.99 -3.06
N ALA A 61 -15.36 -14.04 -2.25
CA ALA A 61 -15.75 -13.98 -0.84
C ALA A 61 -14.91 -12.99 -0.03
N ALA A 62 -13.58 -12.92 -0.25
CA ALA A 62 -12.71 -11.95 0.41
C ALA A 62 -12.97 -10.52 -0.09
N LYS A 63 -13.19 -10.35 -1.41
CA LYS A 63 -13.53 -9.05 -2.01
C LYS A 63 -14.90 -8.56 -1.52
N ASP A 64 -15.91 -9.42 -1.45
CA ASP A 64 -17.22 -9.07 -0.90
C ASP A 64 -17.16 -8.67 0.57
N LYS A 65 -16.37 -9.40 1.37
CA LYS A 65 -16.13 -9.09 2.77
C LYS A 65 -15.48 -7.71 2.94
N LEU A 66 -14.49 -7.37 2.10
CA LEU A 66 -13.86 -6.05 2.12
C LEU A 66 -14.81 -4.96 1.62
N ALA A 67 -15.53 -5.20 0.53
CA ALA A 67 -16.48 -4.26 -0.05
C ALA A 67 -17.57 -3.85 0.95
N ALA A 68 -18.06 -4.80 1.76
CA ALA A 68 -19.06 -4.53 2.81
C ALA A 68 -18.57 -3.52 3.87
N CYS A 69 -17.26 -3.33 4.01
CA CYS A 69 -16.64 -2.37 4.94
C CYS A 69 -16.35 -1.02 4.29
N THR A 70 -16.81 -0.75 3.05
CA THR A 70 -16.46 0.45 2.30
C THR A 70 -17.68 1.28 1.91
N SER A 71 -17.43 2.54 1.51
CA SER A 71 -18.47 3.39 0.97
C SER A 71 -19.11 2.77 -0.29
N ALA A 72 -20.40 3.04 -0.52
CA ALA A 72 -21.16 2.49 -1.65
C ALA A 72 -20.46 2.72 -3.00
N GLN A 73 -19.75 3.84 -3.16
CA GLN A 73 -19.01 4.18 -4.39
C GLN A 73 -17.78 3.31 -4.62
N ASN A 74 -17.18 2.76 -3.57
CA ASN A 74 -15.98 1.92 -3.65
C ASN A 74 -16.29 0.43 -3.77
N GLN A 75 -17.47 -0.01 -3.33
CA GLN A 75 -17.87 -1.42 -3.37
C GLN A 75 -17.74 -2.06 -4.75
N PRO A 76 -18.24 -1.47 -5.85
CA PRO A 76 -18.08 -2.05 -7.19
C PRO A 76 -16.63 -2.16 -7.62
N LYS A 77 -15.79 -1.15 -7.28
CA LYS A 77 -14.36 -1.15 -7.63
C LYS A 77 -13.64 -2.33 -7.00
N ILE A 78 -13.94 -2.61 -5.73
CA ILE A 78 -13.35 -3.71 -4.95
C ILE A 78 -13.78 -5.07 -5.50
N ARG A 79 -15.09 -5.24 -5.78
CA ARG A 79 -15.62 -6.51 -6.28
C ARG A 79 -15.10 -6.85 -7.68
N ASN A 80 -15.00 -5.83 -8.54
CA ASN A 80 -14.68 -6.03 -9.95
C ASN A 80 -13.16 -6.06 -10.22
N ALA A 81 -12.32 -5.66 -9.27
CA ALA A 81 -10.88 -5.75 -9.44
C ALA A 81 -10.39 -7.21 -9.40
N PRO A 82 -9.37 -7.59 -10.19
CA PRO A 82 -8.73 -8.90 -10.09
C PRO A 82 -8.27 -9.22 -8.66
N VAL A 83 -7.69 -8.22 -7.98
CA VAL A 83 -7.28 -8.30 -6.58
C VAL A 83 -7.63 -7.01 -5.87
N SER A 84 -8.05 -7.09 -4.62
CA SER A 84 -8.12 -5.95 -3.70
C SER A 84 -7.14 -6.15 -2.55
N VAL A 85 -6.49 -5.08 -2.11
CA VAL A 85 -5.38 -5.14 -1.16
C VAL A 85 -5.70 -4.29 0.05
N ILE A 86 -5.54 -4.86 1.24
CA ILE A 86 -5.54 -4.11 2.49
C ILE A 86 -4.08 -3.85 2.85
N VAL A 87 -3.70 -2.59 2.97
CA VAL A 87 -2.42 -2.18 3.54
C VAL A 87 -2.69 -1.75 4.98
N ALA A 88 -2.27 -2.59 5.90
CA ALA A 88 -2.39 -2.35 7.33
C ALA A 88 -1.04 -1.98 7.95
N MET A 89 -1.08 -1.51 9.19
CA MET A 89 0.07 -1.23 10.03
C MET A 89 0.00 -2.09 11.28
N ASP A 90 1.12 -2.64 11.69
CA ASP A 90 1.28 -3.33 12.96
C ASP A 90 1.90 -2.37 13.97
N VAL A 91 1.17 -1.98 15.01
CA VAL A 91 1.68 -1.10 16.07
C VAL A 91 2.60 -1.82 17.05
N GLU A 92 2.64 -3.15 16.99
CA GLU A 92 3.59 -3.97 17.76
C GLU A 92 4.84 -4.32 16.93
N PHE A 93 5.12 -3.61 15.86
CA PHE A 93 6.30 -3.81 14.99
C PHE A 93 7.61 -3.88 15.78
N HIS A 94 7.69 -3.22 16.92
CA HIS A 94 8.90 -3.18 17.75
C HIS A 94 9.32 -4.55 18.28
N GLU A 95 8.39 -5.51 18.37
CA GLU A 95 8.70 -6.89 18.74
C GLU A 95 9.59 -7.58 17.70
N HIS A 96 9.64 -7.09 16.46
CA HIS A 96 10.50 -7.62 15.39
C HIS A 96 11.86 -6.91 15.30
N LEU A 97 12.08 -5.81 16.01
CA LEU A 97 13.34 -5.06 15.94
C LEU A 97 14.58 -5.84 16.36
N PRO A 98 14.54 -6.78 17.32
CA PRO A 98 15.70 -7.62 17.62
C PRO A 98 16.22 -8.40 16.39
N GLU A 99 15.34 -8.78 15.47
CA GLU A 99 15.68 -9.43 14.19
C GLU A 99 16.01 -8.42 13.10
N LEU A 100 15.15 -7.40 12.94
CA LEU A 100 15.21 -6.48 11.80
C LEU A 100 16.27 -5.38 11.97
N PHE A 101 16.64 -5.05 13.21
CA PHE A 101 17.62 -4.01 13.55
C PHE A 101 18.53 -4.46 14.70
N PRO A 102 19.38 -5.47 14.49
CA PRO A 102 20.12 -6.16 15.57
C PRO A 102 21.33 -5.37 16.13
N HIS A 103 21.60 -4.17 15.63
CA HIS A 103 22.80 -3.40 16.00
C HIS A 103 22.73 -2.80 17.40
N THR A 104 21.52 -2.65 17.96
CA THR A 104 21.26 -2.09 19.27
C THR A 104 19.88 -2.52 19.76
N ASP A 105 19.60 -2.33 21.03
CA ASP A 105 18.27 -2.56 21.59
C ASP A 105 17.28 -1.45 21.15
N ALA A 106 16.91 -1.50 19.87
CA ALA A 106 15.96 -0.55 19.31
C ALA A 106 14.51 -0.82 19.76
N LYS A 107 14.19 -2.01 20.24
CA LYS A 107 12.89 -2.34 20.83
C LYS A 107 12.60 -1.42 22.03
N ALA A 108 13.59 -1.22 22.91
CA ALA A 108 13.46 -0.38 24.08
C ALA A 108 13.09 1.09 23.76
N TRP A 109 13.36 1.58 22.54
CA TRP A 109 12.97 2.93 22.14
C TRP A 109 11.45 3.13 22.07
N PHE A 110 10.70 2.04 21.90
CA PHE A 110 9.26 2.01 21.67
C PHE A 110 8.48 1.40 22.84
N ASP A 111 9.17 0.75 23.77
CA ASP A 111 8.56 0.11 24.93
C ASP A 111 7.80 1.15 25.78
N GLY A 112 6.58 0.81 26.18
CA GLY A 112 5.74 1.66 27.03
C GLY A 112 5.18 2.91 26.35
N ASN A 113 5.49 3.19 25.07
CA ASN A 113 5.03 4.39 24.38
C ASN A 113 4.15 4.04 23.14
N THR A 114 2.88 3.76 23.41
CA THR A 114 1.91 3.37 22.37
C THR A 114 1.70 4.47 21.33
N GLU A 115 1.64 5.74 21.73
CA GLU A 115 1.44 6.87 20.82
C GLU A 115 2.60 6.99 19.81
N LEU A 116 3.85 6.85 20.28
CA LEU A 116 5.02 6.83 19.40
C LEU A 116 4.97 5.64 18.44
N ARG A 117 4.56 4.45 18.92
CA ARG A 117 4.41 3.27 18.06
C ARG A 117 3.37 3.48 16.98
N GLU A 118 2.19 3.99 17.33
CA GLU A 118 1.12 4.27 16.37
C GLU A 118 1.57 5.28 15.30
N ALA A 119 2.16 6.40 15.71
CA ALA A 119 2.67 7.41 14.79
C ALA A 119 3.77 6.87 13.87
N SER A 120 4.67 6.05 14.42
CA SER A 120 5.75 5.43 13.66
C SER A 120 5.24 4.36 12.70
N ALA A 121 4.35 3.48 13.16
CA ALA A 121 3.73 2.44 12.32
C ALA A 121 2.95 3.06 11.15
N PHE A 122 2.14 4.09 11.41
CA PHE A 122 1.39 4.79 10.37
C PHE A 122 2.31 5.42 9.32
N ARG A 123 3.33 6.17 9.74
CA ARG A 123 4.29 6.81 8.81
C ARG A 123 5.00 5.78 7.94
N ASN A 124 5.52 4.73 8.54
CA ASN A 124 6.35 3.77 7.85
C ASN A 124 5.54 2.76 7.02
N SER A 125 4.32 2.38 7.45
CA SER A 125 3.41 1.59 6.60
C SER A 125 2.93 2.40 5.38
N SER A 126 2.79 3.72 5.50
CA SER A 126 2.47 4.59 4.37
C SER A 126 3.62 4.65 3.35
N LEU A 127 4.88 4.69 3.82
CA LEU A 127 6.05 4.56 2.94
C LEU A 127 6.06 3.21 2.22
N GLN A 128 5.85 2.10 2.95
CA GLN A 128 5.75 0.77 2.33
C GLN A 128 4.58 0.66 1.36
N GLY A 129 3.44 1.28 1.67
CA GLY A 129 2.30 1.37 0.76
C GLY A 129 2.60 2.15 -0.52
N ALA A 130 3.41 3.21 -0.46
CA ALA A 130 3.92 3.89 -1.65
C ALA A 130 4.82 2.97 -2.47
N TYR A 131 5.70 2.20 -1.82
CA TYR A 131 6.54 1.21 -2.51
C TYR A 131 5.70 0.07 -3.12
N PHE A 132 4.61 -0.36 -2.48
CA PHE A 132 3.64 -1.28 -3.10
C PHE A 132 3.12 -0.73 -4.43
N ILE A 133 2.68 0.54 -4.47
CA ILE A 133 2.18 1.18 -5.70
C ILE A 133 3.27 1.23 -6.77
N ILE A 134 4.48 1.61 -6.41
CA ILE A 134 5.63 1.70 -7.32
C ILE A 134 6.01 0.30 -7.84
N ALA A 135 6.09 -0.72 -6.98
CA ALA A 135 6.40 -2.08 -7.34
C ALA A 135 5.35 -2.67 -8.31
N ALA A 136 4.06 -2.47 -8.02
CA ALA A 136 2.99 -2.90 -8.91
C ALA A 136 3.16 -2.29 -10.32
N ARG A 137 3.41 -0.99 -10.41
CA ARG A 137 3.65 -0.29 -11.69
C ARG A 137 4.88 -0.80 -12.41
N ALA A 138 5.97 -1.04 -11.70
CA ALA A 138 7.20 -1.57 -12.27
C ALA A 138 7.00 -2.97 -12.88
N LEU A 139 6.08 -3.75 -12.32
CA LEU A 139 5.70 -5.08 -12.82
C LEU A 139 4.58 -5.06 -13.86
N GLY A 140 4.20 -3.88 -14.36
CA GLY A 140 3.19 -3.76 -15.41
C GLY A 140 1.74 -3.80 -14.91
N LEU A 141 1.53 -3.74 -13.60
CA LEU A 141 0.21 -3.66 -12.97
C LEU A 141 -0.16 -2.22 -12.62
N ASP A 142 -1.43 -2.00 -12.36
CA ASP A 142 -1.99 -0.70 -11.97
C ASP A 142 -2.74 -0.83 -10.65
N THR A 143 -2.86 0.30 -9.94
CA THR A 143 -3.47 0.34 -8.61
C THR A 143 -4.56 1.42 -8.54
N GLY A 144 -5.50 1.22 -7.60
CA GLY A 144 -6.53 2.21 -7.25
C GLY A 144 -6.59 2.40 -5.73
N PRO A 145 -5.66 3.16 -5.12
CA PRO A 145 -5.68 3.38 -3.68
C PRO A 145 -6.88 4.21 -3.25
N MET A 146 -7.45 3.85 -2.08
CA MET A 146 -8.68 4.42 -1.53
C MET A 146 -8.59 4.56 -0.02
N SER A 147 -9.24 5.61 0.51
CA SER A 147 -9.45 5.84 1.95
C SER A 147 -10.93 5.89 2.35
N GLY A 148 -11.85 5.69 1.40
CA GLY A 148 -13.28 5.68 1.66
C GLY A 148 -13.80 4.31 2.17
N PHE A 149 -13.42 3.94 3.39
CA PHE A 149 -13.81 2.71 4.08
C PHE A 149 -13.95 2.96 5.58
N ASP A 150 -14.63 2.05 6.27
CA ASP A 150 -14.71 2.00 7.74
C ASP A 150 -13.53 1.16 8.27
N GLN A 151 -12.55 1.84 8.86
CA GLN A 151 -11.35 1.20 9.40
C GLN A 151 -11.69 0.14 10.44
N GLY A 152 -12.57 0.46 11.40
CA GLY A 152 -12.94 -0.47 12.46
C GLY A 152 -13.66 -1.72 11.94
N ALA A 153 -14.48 -1.56 10.88
CA ALA A 153 -15.14 -2.68 10.22
C ALA A 153 -14.12 -3.58 9.49
N VAL A 154 -13.14 -3.00 8.78
CA VAL A 154 -12.06 -3.77 8.12
C VAL A 154 -11.22 -4.49 9.17
N ASP A 155 -10.79 -3.81 10.22
CA ASP A 155 -9.97 -4.38 11.29
C ASP A 155 -10.68 -5.56 11.97
N LYS A 156 -11.96 -5.39 12.31
CA LYS A 156 -12.79 -6.47 12.85
C LYS A 156 -12.92 -7.65 11.88
N ALA A 157 -13.10 -7.36 10.59
CA ALA A 157 -13.31 -8.38 9.58
C ALA A 157 -12.05 -9.21 9.27
N PHE A 158 -10.86 -8.58 9.23
CA PHE A 158 -9.64 -9.20 8.73
C PHE A 158 -8.56 -9.40 9.79
N PHE A 159 -8.59 -8.65 10.90
CA PHE A 159 -7.55 -8.66 11.93
C PHE A 159 -8.08 -8.93 13.35
N ALA A 160 -9.25 -9.55 13.51
CA ALA A 160 -9.89 -9.81 14.82
C ALA A 160 -8.96 -10.54 15.81
N GLY A 161 -8.04 -11.39 15.31
CA GLY A 161 -7.05 -12.11 16.13
C GLY A 161 -5.70 -11.39 16.31
N GLN A 162 -5.58 -10.15 15.80
CA GLN A 162 -4.33 -9.38 15.75
C GLN A 162 -4.57 -7.94 16.26
N PRO A 163 -4.73 -7.74 17.58
CA PRO A 163 -5.17 -6.46 18.14
C PRO A 163 -4.21 -5.29 17.90
N GLY A 164 -2.96 -5.57 17.56
CA GLY A 164 -1.95 -4.58 17.17
C GLY A 164 -2.01 -4.16 15.71
N VAL A 165 -2.80 -4.86 14.88
CA VAL A 165 -2.86 -4.58 13.44
C VAL A 165 -4.08 -3.71 13.11
N ARG A 166 -3.85 -2.60 12.42
CA ARG A 166 -4.89 -1.64 12.00
C ARG A 166 -4.73 -1.29 10.54
N THR A 167 -5.84 -1.15 9.85
CA THR A 167 -5.85 -0.78 8.42
C THR A 167 -5.38 0.67 8.25
N ASN A 168 -4.42 0.88 7.35
CA ASN A 168 -3.97 2.21 6.95
C ASN A 168 -4.78 2.71 5.74
N PHE A 169 -4.71 1.99 4.63
CA PHE A 169 -5.52 2.24 3.44
C PHE A 169 -5.80 0.94 2.68
N ILE A 170 -6.69 1.01 1.71
CA ILE A 170 -6.99 -0.11 0.82
C ILE A 170 -6.67 0.27 -0.62
N SER A 171 -6.46 -0.72 -1.49
CA SER A 171 -6.22 -0.51 -2.91
C SER A 171 -6.83 -1.63 -3.73
N THR A 172 -7.17 -1.34 -4.96
CA THR A 172 -7.38 -2.36 -6.00
C THR A 172 -6.08 -2.56 -6.78
N LEU A 173 -5.94 -3.71 -7.43
CA LEU A 173 -4.76 -4.11 -8.20
C LEU A 173 -5.19 -4.93 -9.41
N GLY A 174 -4.62 -4.64 -10.57
CA GLY A 174 -4.89 -5.36 -11.81
C GLY A 174 -4.28 -4.66 -13.02
N TYR A 175 -4.77 -5.01 -14.20
CA TYR A 175 -4.43 -4.33 -15.45
C TYR A 175 -5.51 -3.29 -15.72
N GLY A 176 -5.16 -2.00 -15.55
CA GLY A 176 -6.10 -0.90 -15.61
C GLY A 176 -6.82 -0.78 -16.95
N ASP A 177 -8.14 -0.55 -16.90
CA ASP A 177 -8.93 -0.22 -18.08
C ASP A 177 -8.86 1.30 -18.34
N PRO A 178 -8.27 1.76 -19.44
CA PRO A 178 -8.18 3.18 -19.77
C PRO A 178 -9.54 3.89 -19.84
N ALA A 179 -10.63 3.19 -20.10
CA ALA A 179 -11.97 3.77 -20.11
C ALA A 179 -12.49 4.12 -18.71
N SER A 180 -11.86 3.60 -17.66
CA SER A 180 -12.26 3.80 -16.25
C SER A 180 -11.62 5.01 -15.57
N ILE A 181 -10.73 5.74 -16.25
CA ILE A 181 -10.01 6.87 -15.67
C ILE A 181 -10.60 8.21 -16.11
N HIS A 182 -10.46 9.22 -15.24
CA HIS A 182 -10.78 10.61 -15.54
C HIS A 182 -9.57 11.34 -16.12
N ASP A 183 -9.75 12.57 -16.59
CA ASP A 183 -8.64 13.43 -16.99
C ASP A 183 -7.64 13.61 -15.84
N ARG A 184 -6.36 13.78 -16.19
CA ARG A 184 -5.32 13.99 -15.21
C ARG A 184 -5.53 15.32 -14.49
N LEU A 185 -5.65 15.27 -13.17
CA LEU A 185 -5.66 16.45 -12.34
C LEU A 185 -4.30 17.17 -12.35
N PRO A 186 -4.29 18.51 -12.21
CA PRO A 186 -3.08 19.31 -12.29
C PRO A 186 -2.06 18.94 -11.20
N ARG A 187 -0.80 19.14 -11.51
CA ARG A 187 0.30 19.12 -10.55
C ARG A 187 0.94 20.50 -10.50
N PRO A 188 1.20 21.06 -9.31
CA PRO A 188 1.76 22.38 -9.19
C PRO A 188 3.21 22.43 -9.68
N ALA A 189 3.67 23.65 -10.04
CA ALA A 189 5.08 23.90 -10.24
C ALA A 189 5.86 23.77 -8.92
N PHE A 190 7.16 23.55 -9.04
CA PHE A 190 8.05 23.31 -7.90
C PHE A 190 7.95 24.41 -6.84
N GLU A 191 7.98 25.67 -7.27
CA GLU A 191 8.03 26.86 -6.42
C GLU A 191 6.80 27.04 -5.52
N LYS A 192 5.67 26.42 -5.91
CA LYS A 192 4.43 26.52 -5.12
C LYS A 192 4.48 25.74 -3.80
N PHE A 193 5.22 24.63 -3.77
CA PHE A 193 5.25 23.73 -2.62
C PHE A 193 6.67 23.41 -2.11
N ASN A 194 7.69 23.96 -2.71
CA ASN A 194 9.07 23.67 -2.34
C ASN A 194 9.85 24.96 -2.11
N THR A 195 10.81 24.89 -1.20
CA THR A 195 11.77 25.96 -0.89
C THR A 195 13.15 25.34 -0.90
N ILE A 196 14.10 26.05 -1.55
CA ILE A 196 15.54 25.76 -1.44
C ILE A 196 16.07 26.69 -0.34
N ALA A 197 16.60 26.14 0.77
CA ALA A 197 17.14 26.88 1.90
C ALA A 197 18.66 26.77 1.94
#